data_ec14e0000e43e8b7b3dba091e15010bf
#
_entry.id   ec14e0000e43e8b7b3dba091e15010bf
#
_cell.length_a   1.000
_cell.length_b   1.000
_cell.length_c   1.000
_cell.angle_alpha   90.00
_cell.angle_beta   90.00
_cell.angle_gamma   90.00
#
_symmetry.space_group_name_H-M   'P 1'
#
loop_
_entity.id
_entity.type
_entity.pdbx_description
1 polymer ?
#
loop_
_entity_poly.entity_id
_entity_poly.type
_entity_poly.pdbx_seq_one_letter_code
_entity_poly.pdbx_strand_id
1 'polypeptide(L)'
;VYNYAQDGSTEVLCMSYAFDDDEVVTWRPSEPFPERVRQHTGQIRAHNAAFERLMFWYVLQISFKLEQFYCTAAQARANCAPGSLEDVGRFASSSMKKDHRGAQLIRLLSLPQADGTFREDAALMAEMVAYCEQDVRTMRVVSKAMRELSEQELADYHVNERINDRGVLVDVELCKAAIKYATEELIEIEEIVAEVTKGDVPTVRSPCMREWVLERVGDEL
;
A
#
# COMPACT_ATOMS: atom_id res chain seq x y z
N VAL A 1 6.36 1.70 -1.33
CA VAL A 1 6.04 3.06 -0.86
C VAL A 1 7.14 4.04 -1.24
N TYR A 2 8.44 3.75 -1.00
CA TYR A 2 9.56 4.65 -1.27
C TYR A 2 9.61 5.11 -2.73
N ASN A 3 9.66 4.18 -3.68
CA ASN A 3 9.70 4.53 -5.11
C ASN A 3 8.50 5.41 -5.51
N TYR A 4 7.32 5.10 -4.97
CA TYR A 4 6.12 5.89 -5.21
C TYR A 4 6.26 7.31 -4.65
N ALA A 5 6.65 7.47 -3.39
CA ALA A 5 6.78 8.77 -2.75
C ALA A 5 7.92 9.64 -3.32
N GLN A 6 8.97 9.00 -3.88
CA GLN A 6 10.13 9.68 -4.47
C GLN A 6 9.95 10.02 -5.95
N ASP A 7 8.93 9.48 -6.60
CA ASP A 7 8.66 9.77 -8.01
C ASP A 7 8.18 11.22 -8.17
N GLY A 8 8.80 11.95 -9.09
CA GLY A 8 8.52 13.36 -9.31
C GLY A 8 7.12 13.65 -9.86
N SER A 9 6.39 12.63 -10.31
CA SER A 9 5.01 12.74 -10.77
C SER A 9 3.97 12.48 -9.65
N THR A 10 4.42 12.08 -8.46
CA THR A 10 3.50 11.79 -7.35
C THR A 10 2.97 13.06 -6.72
N GLU A 11 1.65 13.19 -6.69
CA GLU A 11 0.94 14.31 -6.09
C GLU A 11 -0.06 13.84 -5.03
N VAL A 12 -0.37 14.70 -4.07
CA VAL A 12 -1.43 14.46 -3.08
C VAL A 12 -2.76 14.95 -3.65
N LEU A 13 -3.74 14.08 -3.79
CA LEU A 13 -5.08 14.43 -4.25
C LEU A 13 -5.91 15.06 -3.13
N CYS A 14 -5.84 14.53 -1.94
CA CYS A 14 -6.48 15.04 -0.73
C CYS A 14 -5.82 14.44 0.52
N MET A 15 -6.00 15.10 1.67
CA MET A 15 -5.56 14.61 2.97
C MET A 15 -6.68 14.81 3.98
N SER A 16 -7.28 13.72 4.46
CA SER A 16 -8.24 13.76 5.55
C SER A 16 -7.53 13.56 6.88
N TYR A 17 -7.86 14.38 7.86
CA TYR A 17 -7.24 14.37 9.18
C TYR A 17 -8.20 14.88 10.26
N ALA A 18 -7.83 14.63 11.50
CA ALA A 18 -8.51 15.21 12.66
C ALA A 18 -7.55 15.32 13.84
N PHE A 19 -7.79 16.28 14.72
CA PHE A 19 -7.10 16.38 16.00
C PHE A 19 -7.95 15.75 17.08
N ASP A 20 -7.39 14.83 17.83
CA ASP A 20 -8.08 14.13 18.92
C ASP A 20 -9.49 13.65 18.52
N ASP A 21 -10.52 14.17 19.16
CA ASP A 21 -11.92 13.86 18.89
C ASP A 21 -12.65 14.94 18.05
N ASP A 22 -11.90 15.90 17.49
CA ASP A 22 -12.47 16.91 16.58
C ASP A 22 -13.11 16.24 15.35
N GLU A 23 -13.96 16.99 14.64
CA GLU A 23 -14.50 16.58 13.34
C GLU A 23 -13.38 16.29 12.35
N VAL A 24 -13.61 15.29 11.52
CA VAL A 24 -12.68 14.96 10.41
C VAL A 24 -12.82 16.04 9.34
N VAL A 25 -11.72 16.62 8.94
CA VAL A 25 -11.65 17.62 7.87
C VAL A 25 -10.72 17.12 6.77
N THR A 26 -10.95 17.58 5.54
CA THR A 26 -10.14 17.22 4.39
C THR A 26 -9.53 18.47 3.78
N TRP A 27 -8.21 18.45 3.63
CA TRP A 27 -7.46 19.44 2.87
C TRP A 27 -7.26 18.97 1.42
N ARG A 28 -7.23 19.91 0.50
CA ARG A 28 -6.90 19.70 -0.91
C ARG A 28 -5.78 20.64 -1.36
N PRO A 29 -4.92 20.22 -2.34
CA PRO A 29 -3.80 21.05 -2.80
C PRO A 29 -4.18 22.41 -3.39
N SER A 30 -5.45 22.61 -3.78
CA SER A 30 -5.98 23.92 -4.18
C SER A 30 -6.09 24.94 -3.03
N GLU A 31 -5.92 24.49 -1.79
CA GLU A 31 -6.01 25.31 -0.59
C GLU A 31 -4.64 25.43 0.09
N PRO A 32 -4.38 26.51 0.84
CA PRO A 32 -3.18 26.61 1.67
C PRO A 32 -3.07 25.40 2.62
N PHE A 33 -1.87 24.85 2.75
CA PHE A 33 -1.66 23.72 3.66
C PHE A 33 -1.98 24.13 5.10
N PRO A 34 -2.73 23.30 5.88
CA PRO A 34 -3.18 23.64 7.23
C PRO A 34 -2.00 23.88 8.18
N GLU A 35 -1.87 25.11 8.67
CA GLU A 35 -0.75 25.50 9.53
C GLU A 35 -0.72 24.73 10.86
N ARG A 36 -1.89 24.41 11.44
CA ARG A 36 -2.01 23.56 12.63
C ARG A 36 -1.41 22.18 12.42
N VAL A 37 -1.51 21.61 11.20
CA VAL A 37 -0.87 20.33 10.86
C VAL A 37 0.62 20.54 10.68
N ARG A 38 1.04 21.59 9.96
CA ARG A 38 2.46 21.88 9.72
C ARG A 38 3.27 22.07 11.01
N GLN A 39 2.67 22.69 12.00
CA GLN A 39 3.28 23.00 13.30
C GLN A 39 3.05 21.91 14.35
N HIS A 40 2.43 20.78 13.98
CA HIS A 40 2.11 19.74 14.96
C HIS A 40 3.36 19.08 15.52
N THR A 41 3.48 19.05 16.84
CA THR A 41 4.62 18.46 17.56
C THR A 41 4.27 17.19 18.34
N GLY A 42 2.97 16.87 18.43
CA GLY A 42 2.48 15.69 19.12
C GLY A 42 2.57 14.41 18.29
N GLN A 43 1.90 13.37 18.75
CA GLN A 43 1.84 12.09 18.07
C GLN A 43 0.94 12.17 16.82
N ILE A 44 1.41 11.58 15.72
CA ILE A 44 0.69 11.44 14.45
C ILE A 44 0.30 9.97 14.30
N ARG A 45 -1.00 9.69 14.30
CA ARG A 45 -1.52 8.32 14.12
C ARG A 45 -2.00 8.12 12.70
N ALA A 46 -1.52 7.07 12.05
CA ALA A 46 -1.98 6.65 10.72
C ALA A 46 -1.98 5.13 10.59
N HIS A 47 -2.75 4.62 9.64
CA HIS A 47 -2.78 3.19 9.34
C HIS A 47 -1.79 2.88 8.20
N ASN A 48 -0.73 2.13 8.49
CA ASN A 48 0.50 2.05 7.68
C ASN A 48 1.25 3.40 7.63
N ALA A 49 1.50 3.99 8.78
CA ALA A 49 2.02 5.35 8.95
C ALA A 49 3.31 5.67 8.17
N ALA A 50 4.04 4.67 7.67
CA ALA A 50 5.14 4.85 6.74
C ALA A 50 4.70 5.55 5.44
N PHE A 51 3.48 5.31 4.97
CA PHE A 51 2.97 5.97 3.76
C PHE A 51 2.82 7.47 4.00
N GLU A 52 2.08 7.87 5.02
CA GLU A 52 1.86 9.29 5.35
C GLU A 52 3.17 9.99 5.66
N ARG A 53 4.08 9.35 6.41
CA ARG A 53 5.39 9.89 6.74
C ARG A 53 6.21 10.22 5.48
N LEU A 54 6.25 9.30 4.52
CA LEU A 54 6.98 9.49 3.28
C LEU A 54 6.31 10.50 2.35
N MET A 55 4.97 10.57 2.33
CA MET A 55 4.23 11.60 1.59
C MET A 55 4.49 12.99 2.17
N PHE A 56 4.51 13.16 3.49
CA PHE A 56 4.89 14.41 4.13
C PHE A 56 6.31 14.82 3.74
N TRP A 57 7.24 13.89 3.81
CA TRP A 57 8.66 14.16 3.55
C TRP A 57 8.96 14.45 2.08
N TYR A 58 8.57 13.56 1.18
CA TYR A 58 8.97 13.67 -0.23
C TYR A 58 8.04 14.55 -1.06
N VAL A 59 6.74 14.50 -0.84
CA VAL A 59 5.78 15.20 -1.68
C VAL A 59 5.40 16.56 -1.11
N LEU A 60 5.06 16.63 0.17
CA LEU A 60 4.63 17.88 0.82
C LEU A 60 5.80 18.71 1.38
N GLN A 61 7.02 18.16 1.38
CA GLN A 61 8.23 18.82 1.91
C GLN A 61 8.06 19.28 3.38
N ILE A 62 7.35 18.48 4.16
CA ILE A 62 7.12 18.69 5.59
C ILE A 62 7.83 17.60 6.38
N SER A 63 8.74 18.00 7.26
CA SER A 63 9.54 17.08 8.08
C SER A 63 8.94 16.92 9.47
N PHE A 64 8.42 15.73 9.75
CA PHE A 64 8.09 15.27 11.09
C PHE A 64 9.16 14.27 11.57
N LYS A 65 9.41 14.23 12.88
CA LYS A 65 10.31 13.22 13.46
C LYS A 65 9.64 11.84 13.37
N LEU A 66 10.44 10.80 13.12
CA LEU A 66 9.93 9.43 13.08
C LEU A 66 9.20 9.05 14.38
N GLU A 67 9.72 9.52 15.50
CA GLU A 67 9.18 9.24 16.84
C GLU A 67 7.78 9.83 17.08
N GLN A 68 7.34 10.77 16.24
CA GLN A 68 5.96 11.28 16.30
C GLN A 68 4.95 10.30 15.68
N PHE A 69 5.40 9.38 14.82
CA PHE A 69 4.49 8.47 14.13
C PHE A 69 4.13 7.26 14.97
N TYR A 70 2.83 6.99 15.02
CA TYR A 70 2.23 5.82 15.64
C TYR A 70 1.41 5.07 14.59
N CYS A 71 1.76 3.81 14.32
CA CYS A 71 1.11 3.01 13.29
C CYS A 71 -0.01 2.15 13.87
N THR A 72 -1.26 2.44 13.50
CA THR A 72 -2.41 1.65 13.97
C THR A 72 -2.49 0.26 13.33
N ALA A 73 -1.82 0.02 12.19
CA ALA A 73 -1.64 -1.33 11.66
C ALA A 73 -0.64 -2.15 12.50
N ALA A 74 0.40 -1.52 13.05
CA ALA A 74 1.30 -2.17 14.01
C ALA A 74 0.55 -2.48 15.32
N GLN A 75 -0.25 -1.53 15.81
CA GLN A 75 -1.13 -1.74 16.97
C GLN A 75 -2.06 -2.93 16.74
N ALA A 76 -2.72 -3.03 15.59
CA ALA A 76 -3.60 -4.15 15.27
C ALA A 76 -2.86 -5.49 15.32
N ARG A 77 -1.69 -5.58 14.70
CA ARG A 77 -0.87 -6.80 14.71
C ARG A 77 -0.41 -7.18 16.11
N ALA A 78 -0.02 -6.21 16.95
CA ALA A 78 0.33 -6.45 18.35
C ALA A 78 -0.86 -6.94 19.21
N ASN A 79 -2.09 -6.70 18.75
CA ASN A 79 -3.32 -7.22 19.33
C ASN A 79 -3.82 -8.50 18.64
N CYS A 80 -3.00 -9.17 17.83
CA CYS A 80 -3.38 -10.36 17.04
C CYS A 80 -4.60 -10.11 16.11
N ALA A 81 -4.84 -8.87 15.71
CA ALA A 81 -5.91 -8.46 14.82
C ALA A 81 -5.40 -8.35 13.37
N PRO A 82 -6.30 -8.35 12.37
CA PRO A 82 -5.93 -8.15 10.97
C PRO A 82 -5.16 -6.85 10.74
N GLY A 83 -4.22 -6.86 9.78
CA GLY A 83 -3.37 -5.70 9.48
C GLY A 83 -3.95 -4.72 8.48
N SER A 84 -5.03 -5.04 7.75
CA SER A 84 -5.71 -4.10 6.86
C SER A 84 -6.74 -3.28 7.62
N LEU A 85 -6.91 -1.99 7.29
CA LEU A 85 -7.88 -1.12 7.96
C LEU A 85 -9.31 -1.64 7.81
N GLU A 86 -9.63 -2.17 6.65
CA GLU A 86 -10.94 -2.77 6.36
C GLU A 86 -11.24 -3.96 7.27
N ASP A 87 -10.29 -4.90 7.37
CA ASP A 87 -10.51 -6.13 8.14
C ASP A 87 -10.50 -5.87 9.65
N VAL A 88 -9.58 -5.03 10.13
CA VAL A 88 -9.55 -4.66 11.55
C VAL A 88 -10.75 -3.79 11.94
N GLY A 89 -11.26 -2.97 11.02
CA GLY A 89 -12.50 -2.22 11.22
C GLY A 89 -13.69 -3.14 11.46
N ARG A 90 -13.82 -4.20 10.66
CA ARG A 90 -14.84 -5.25 10.87
C ARG A 90 -14.64 -6.04 12.16
N PHE A 91 -13.38 -6.30 12.51
CA PHE A 91 -13.04 -6.96 13.78
C PHE A 91 -13.43 -6.10 14.98
N ALA A 92 -13.18 -4.78 14.92
CA ALA A 92 -13.50 -3.83 15.99
C ALA A 92 -15.00 -3.49 16.06
N SER A 93 -15.73 -3.54 14.94
CA SER A 93 -17.15 -3.23 14.87
C SER A 93 -17.84 -3.97 13.71
N SER A 94 -18.78 -4.84 14.05
CA SER A 94 -19.58 -5.60 13.07
C SER A 94 -20.49 -4.73 12.16
N SER A 95 -20.64 -3.45 12.47
CA SER A 95 -21.43 -2.50 11.68
C SER A 95 -20.68 -1.91 10.50
N MET A 96 -19.34 -2.08 10.42
CA MET A 96 -18.55 -1.59 9.31
C MET A 96 -18.71 -2.49 8.08
N LYS A 97 -19.29 -1.92 7.02
CA LYS A 97 -19.46 -2.60 5.75
C LYS A 97 -18.18 -2.55 4.93
N LYS A 98 -17.96 -3.59 4.13
CA LYS A 98 -16.87 -3.65 3.16
C LYS A 98 -17.09 -2.60 2.07
N ASP A 99 -16.15 -1.68 1.92
CA ASP A 99 -16.15 -0.69 0.85
C ASP A 99 -15.10 -1.06 -0.22
N HIS A 100 -15.53 -1.79 -1.26
CA HIS A 100 -14.68 -2.12 -2.40
C HIS A 100 -14.43 -0.91 -3.32
N ARG A 101 -15.13 0.19 -3.10
CA ARG A 101 -15.09 1.37 -3.95
C ARG A 101 -13.76 2.09 -3.86
N GLY A 102 -13.11 2.10 -2.68
CA GLY A 102 -11.84 2.80 -2.46
C GLY A 102 -10.74 2.37 -3.41
N ALA A 103 -10.52 1.06 -3.60
CA ALA A 103 -9.51 0.56 -4.54
C ALA A 103 -9.81 0.98 -6.00
N GLN A 104 -11.09 1.05 -6.38
CA GLN A 104 -11.51 1.51 -7.70
C GLN A 104 -11.27 3.02 -7.85
N LEU A 105 -11.61 3.83 -6.85
CA LEU A 105 -11.39 5.28 -6.85
C LEU A 105 -9.90 5.61 -6.99
N ILE A 106 -9.04 4.92 -6.24
CA ILE A 106 -7.59 5.06 -6.33
C ILE A 106 -7.14 4.80 -7.77
N ARG A 107 -7.56 3.70 -8.39
CA ARG A 107 -7.18 3.38 -9.78
C ARG A 107 -7.67 4.42 -10.78
N LEU A 108 -8.89 4.91 -10.62
CA LEU A 108 -9.50 5.86 -11.55
C LEU A 108 -8.86 7.25 -11.49
N LEU A 109 -8.42 7.69 -10.28
CA LEU A 109 -7.93 9.04 -10.05
C LEU A 109 -6.40 9.14 -9.99
N SER A 110 -5.71 8.03 -9.63
CA SER A 110 -4.26 8.05 -9.37
C SER A 110 -3.45 7.35 -10.46
N LEU A 111 -4.08 6.70 -11.44
CA LEU A 111 -3.37 6.13 -12.58
C LEU A 111 -3.59 6.99 -13.83
N PRO A 112 -2.53 7.24 -14.62
CA PRO A 112 -2.65 7.98 -15.85
C PRO A 112 -3.51 7.21 -16.86
N GLN A 113 -4.26 7.93 -17.68
CA GLN A 113 -4.98 7.41 -18.82
C GLN A 113 -4.01 7.05 -19.96
N ALA A 114 -4.51 6.46 -21.04
CA ALA A 114 -3.69 6.04 -22.17
C ALA A 114 -2.94 7.19 -22.86
N ASP A 115 -3.43 8.43 -22.72
CA ASP A 115 -2.81 9.65 -23.23
C ASP A 115 -1.82 10.30 -22.24
N GLY A 116 -1.60 9.68 -21.08
CA GLY A 116 -0.73 10.18 -20.01
C GLY A 116 -1.36 11.23 -19.09
N THR A 117 -2.60 11.62 -19.32
CA THR A 117 -3.31 12.58 -18.45
C THR A 117 -3.96 11.88 -17.27
N PHE A 118 -4.21 12.59 -16.19
CA PHE A 118 -5.01 12.09 -15.06
C PHE A 118 -6.48 12.48 -15.25
N ARG A 119 -7.36 11.64 -14.71
CA ARG A 119 -8.79 11.90 -14.79
C ARG A 119 -9.18 13.02 -13.83
N GLU A 120 -9.78 14.07 -14.36
CA GLU A 120 -10.42 15.13 -13.59
C GLU A 120 -11.93 14.89 -13.56
N ASP A 121 -12.45 14.47 -12.42
CA ASP A 121 -13.86 14.18 -12.21
C ASP A 121 -14.26 14.61 -10.79
N ALA A 122 -15.06 15.66 -10.73
CA ALA A 122 -15.47 16.25 -9.44
C ALA A 122 -16.34 15.29 -8.59
N ALA A 123 -17.15 14.45 -9.23
CA ALA A 123 -18.00 13.48 -8.52
C ALA A 123 -17.14 12.36 -7.92
N LEU A 124 -16.22 11.78 -8.71
CA LEU A 124 -15.29 10.78 -8.21
C LEU A 124 -14.37 11.34 -7.12
N MET A 125 -13.95 12.61 -7.24
CA MET A 125 -13.16 13.27 -6.21
C MET A 125 -13.95 13.48 -4.91
N ALA A 126 -15.23 13.81 -4.99
CA ALA A 126 -16.08 13.89 -3.79
C ALA A 126 -16.26 12.53 -3.11
N GLU A 127 -16.42 11.46 -3.89
CA GLU A 127 -16.42 10.09 -3.36
C GLU A 127 -15.08 9.73 -2.69
N MET A 128 -13.95 10.11 -3.29
CA MET A 128 -12.61 9.88 -2.74
C MET A 128 -12.43 10.61 -1.39
N VAL A 129 -12.86 11.86 -1.29
CA VAL A 129 -12.84 12.62 -0.04
C VAL A 129 -13.67 11.91 1.04
N ALA A 130 -14.90 11.53 0.73
CA ALA A 130 -15.76 10.80 1.67
C ALA A 130 -15.14 9.46 2.11
N TYR A 131 -14.49 8.75 1.20
CA TYR A 131 -13.74 7.53 1.50
C TYR A 131 -12.57 7.80 2.46
N CYS A 132 -11.72 8.79 2.16
CA CYS A 132 -10.60 9.16 3.03
C CYS A 132 -11.04 9.59 4.43
N GLU A 133 -12.14 10.35 4.52
CA GLU A 133 -12.72 10.73 5.83
C GLU A 133 -13.21 9.50 6.61
N GLN A 134 -13.85 8.56 5.91
CA GLN A 134 -14.31 7.33 6.53
C GLN A 134 -13.15 6.49 7.05
N ASP A 135 -12.02 6.45 6.33
CA ASP A 135 -10.81 5.76 6.78
C ASP A 135 -10.27 6.36 8.09
N VAL A 136 -10.26 7.70 8.22
CA VAL A 136 -9.88 8.37 9.48
C VAL A 136 -10.83 8.02 10.62
N ARG A 137 -12.15 8.01 10.37
CA ARG A 137 -13.17 7.63 11.38
C ARG A 137 -12.99 6.17 11.81
N THR A 138 -12.77 5.27 10.83
CA THR A 138 -12.52 3.85 11.08
C THR A 138 -11.26 3.65 11.90
N MET A 139 -10.16 4.29 11.52
CA MET A 139 -8.89 4.21 12.24
C MET A 139 -9.03 4.65 13.71
N ARG A 140 -9.79 5.71 13.99
CA ARG A 140 -10.07 6.17 15.36
C ARG A 140 -10.81 5.10 16.19
N VAL A 141 -11.85 4.49 15.62
CA VAL A 141 -12.60 3.42 16.30
C VAL A 141 -11.69 2.22 16.58
N VAL A 142 -10.94 1.79 15.57
CA VAL A 142 -9.98 0.69 15.67
C VAL A 142 -8.92 0.95 16.74
N SER A 143 -8.30 2.13 16.71
CA SER A 143 -7.26 2.50 17.67
C SER A 143 -7.78 2.53 19.10
N LYS A 144 -9.00 3.04 19.34
CA LYS A 144 -9.63 3.08 20.67
C LYS A 144 -10.09 1.71 21.19
N ALA A 145 -10.39 0.77 20.28
CA ALA A 145 -10.89 -0.55 20.63
C ALA A 145 -9.79 -1.54 21.03
N MET A 146 -8.53 -1.20 20.81
CA MET A 146 -7.38 -2.07 21.08
C MET A 146 -6.44 -1.45 22.11
N ARG A 147 -5.68 -2.32 22.82
CA ARG A 147 -4.62 -1.80 23.67
C ARG A 147 -3.60 -1.03 22.87
N GLU A 148 -3.04 0.01 23.47
CA GLU A 148 -1.92 0.76 22.89
C GLU A 148 -0.68 -0.15 22.75
N LEU A 149 0.21 0.20 21.84
CA LEU A 149 1.54 -0.38 21.82
C LEU A 149 2.26 -0.05 23.14
N SER A 150 2.93 -1.02 23.74
CA SER A 150 3.85 -0.74 24.83
C SER A 150 5.01 0.12 24.36
N GLU A 151 5.75 0.73 25.27
CA GLU A 151 6.93 1.53 24.94
C GLU A 151 7.94 0.72 24.12
N GLN A 152 8.13 -0.55 24.45
CA GLN A 152 9.04 -1.43 23.71
C GLN A 152 8.52 -1.72 22.29
N GLU A 153 7.26 -2.07 22.13
CA GLU A 153 6.67 -2.32 20.80
C GLU A 153 6.70 -1.09 19.90
N LEU A 154 6.50 0.10 20.48
CA LEU A 154 6.61 1.36 19.73
C LEU A 154 8.07 1.65 19.35
N ALA A 155 9.01 1.39 20.25
CA ALA A 155 10.45 1.51 19.96
C ALA A 155 10.88 0.53 18.85
N ASP A 156 10.41 -0.71 18.90
CA ASP A 156 10.67 -1.73 17.88
C ASP A 156 10.08 -1.33 16.52
N TYR A 157 8.86 -0.76 16.51
CA TYR A 157 8.26 -0.19 15.30
C TYR A 157 9.16 0.91 14.71
N HIS A 158 9.64 1.86 15.51
CA HIS A 158 10.54 2.91 15.03
C HIS A 158 11.90 2.37 14.54
N VAL A 159 12.44 1.33 15.19
CA VAL A 159 13.66 0.64 14.70
C VAL A 159 13.42 0.00 13.34
N ASN A 160 12.28 -0.69 13.17
CA ASN A 160 11.90 -1.29 11.90
C ASN A 160 11.78 -0.23 10.78
N GLU A 161 11.16 0.92 11.08
CA GLU A 161 11.08 2.01 10.11
C GLU A 161 12.46 2.56 9.71
N ARG A 162 13.41 2.70 10.67
CA ARG A 162 14.79 3.09 10.35
C ARG A 162 15.51 2.05 9.49
N ILE A 163 15.27 0.76 9.72
CA ILE A 163 15.81 -0.31 8.87
C ILE A 163 15.27 -0.20 7.45
N ASN A 164 13.95 0.03 7.32
CA ASN A 164 13.31 0.21 6.02
C ASN A 164 13.82 1.47 5.29
N ASP A 165 13.99 2.58 6.01
CA ASP A 165 14.54 3.83 5.45
C ASP A 165 15.97 3.66 4.93
N ARG A 166 16.79 2.93 5.67
CA ARG A 166 18.17 2.63 5.26
C ARG A 166 18.21 1.70 4.04
N GLY A 167 17.25 0.79 3.94
CA GLY A 167 17.22 -0.27 2.94
C GLY A 167 18.28 -1.34 3.17
N VAL A 168 18.40 -2.23 2.19
CA VAL A 168 19.36 -3.34 2.18
C VAL A 168 20.24 -3.19 0.95
N LEU A 169 21.55 -3.36 1.12
CA LEU A 169 22.48 -3.37 0.01
C LEU A 169 22.22 -4.59 -0.87
N VAL A 170 21.98 -4.33 -2.16
CA VAL A 170 21.78 -5.39 -3.18
C VAL A 170 22.97 -5.36 -4.13
N ASP A 171 23.55 -6.54 -4.38
CA ASP A 171 24.53 -6.71 -5.44
C ASP A 171 23.83 -6.66 -6.80
N VAL A 172 23.83 -5.48 -7.40
CA VAL A 172 23.15 -5.21 -8.66
C VAL A 172 23.76 -6.01 -9.82
N GLU A 173 25.07 -6.21 -9.82
CA GLU A 173 25.74 -6.96 -10.90
C GLU A 173 25.42 -8.45 -10.81
N LEU A 174 25.37 -9.01 -9.62
CA LEU A 174 24.88 -10.37 -9.41
C LEU A 174 23.43 -10.52 -9.85
N CYS A 175 22.56 -9.58 -9.50
CA CYS A 175 21.16 -9.60 -9.93
C CYS A 175 21.02 -9.54 -11.45
N LYS A 176 21.77 -8.67 -12.13
CA LYS A 176 21.78 -8.58 -13.60
C LYS A 176 22.26 -9.88 -14.25
N ALA A 177 23.33 -10.48 -13.71
CA ALA A 177 23.82 -11.77 -14.19
C ALA A 177 22.78 -12.87 -13.99
N ALA A 178 22.15 -12.94 -12.82
CA ALA A 178 21.10 -13.93 -12.53
C ALA A 178 19.89 -13.76 -13.47
N ILE A 179 19.44 -12.53 -13.74
CA ILE A 179 18.35 -12.25 -14.67
C ILE A 179 18.72 -12.71 -16.09
N LYS A 180 19.94 -12.41 -16.53
CA LYS A 180 20.43 -12.84 -17.85
C LYS A 180 20.36 -14.35 -18.00
N TYR A 181 20.98 -15.09 -17.09
CA TYR A 181 21.00 -16.56 -17.15
C TYR A 181 19.60 -17.15 -17.03
N ALA A 182 18.76 -16.65 -16.13
CA ALA A 182 17.37 -17.10 -15.99
C ALA A 182 16.54 -16.84 -17.26
N THR A 183 16.82 -15.75 -17.97
CA THR A 183 16.15 -15.45 -19.24
C THR A 183 16.60 -16.38 -20.35
N GLU A 184 17.91 -16.65 -20.46
CA GLU A 184 18.48 -17.57 -21.45
C GLU A 184 17.93 -18.99 -21.23
N GLU A 185 17.95 -19.48 -20.00
CA GLU A 185 17.41 -20.80 -19.66
C GLU A 185 15.90 -20.91 -19.88
N LEU A 186 15.16 -19.83 -19.62
CA LEU A 186 13.71 -19.80 -19.88
C LEU A 186 13.41 -20.01 -21.37
N ILE A 187 14.18 -19.36 -22.25
CA ILE A 187 14.03 -19.51 -23.71
C ILE A 187 14.27 -20.97 -24.12
N GLU A 188 15.35 -21.59 -23.63
CA GLU A 188 15.67 -23.01 -23.91
C GLU A 188 14.56 -23.94 -23.41
N ILE A 189 14.03 -23.70 -22.21
CA ILE A 189 12.91 -24.49 -21.66
C ILE A 189 11.65 -24.30 -22.49
N GLU A 190 11.33 -23.07 -22.92
CA GLU A 190 10.16 -22.81 -23.74
C GLU A 190 10.26 -23.47 -25.11
N GLU A 191 11.45 -23.55 -25.73
CA GLU A 191 11.71 -24.32 -26.96
C GLU A 191 11.45 -25.82 -26.75
N ILE A 192 11.97 -26.40 -25.65
CA ILE A 192 11.71 -27.79 -25.29
C ILE A 192 10.23 -28.07 -25.08
N VAL A 193 9.56 -27.18 -24.35
CA VAL A 193 8.11 -27.27 -24.11
C VAL A 193 7.31 -27.22 -25.40
N ALA A 194 7.65 -26.30 -26.31
CA ALA A 194 7.00 -26.22 -27.60
C ALA A 194 7.20 -27.49 -28.45
N GLU A 195 8.39 -28.08 -28.42
CA GLU A 195 8.67 -29.33 -29.09
C GLU A 195 7.87 -30.50 -28.51
N VAL A 196 7.92 -30.70 -27.20
CA VAL A 196 7.25 -31.80 -26.48
C VAL A 196 5.73 -31.70 -26.60
N THR A 197 5.22 -30.49 -26.48
CA THR A 197 3.75 -30.22 -26.52
C THR A 197 3.22 -29.99 -27.94
N LYS A 198 4.09 -29.99 -28.95
CA LYS A 198 3.78 -29.67 -30.37
C LYS A 198 3.12 -28.28 -30.51
N GLY A 199 3.49 -27.36 -29.63
CA GLY A 199 2.97 -25.98 -29.61
C GLY A 199 1.67 -25.79 -28.83
N ASP A 200 1.08 -26.83 -28.24
CA ASP A 200 -0.16 -26.71 -27.45
C ASP A 200 0.00 -25.85 -26.20
N VAL A 201 1.22 -25.82 -25.62
CA VAL A 201 1.52 -25.05 -24.40
C VAL A 201 2.57 -23.98 -24.70
N PRO A 202 2.23 -22.70 -24.56
CA PRO A 202 3.15 -21.60 -24.91
C PRO A 202 4.29 -21.39 -23.89
N THR A 203 4.10 -21.78 -22.65
CA THR A 203 5.10 -21.64 -21.59
C THR A 203 4.79 -22.54 -20.41
N VAL A 204 5.81 -22.99 -19.67
CA VAL A 204 5.66 -23.79 -18.44
C VAL A 204 4.85 -23.07 -17.35
N ARG A 205 4.73 -21.75 -17.41
CA ARG A 205 3.96 -20.92 -16.47
C ARG A 205 2.49 -20.83 -16.82
N SER A 206 2.10 -21.35 -17.96
CA SER A 206 0.69 -21.30 -18.40
C SER A 206 -0.17 -22.28 -17.62
N PRO A 207 -1.39 -21.93 -17.20
CA PRO A 207 -2.39 -22.88 -16.71
C PRO A 207 -2.62 -24.06 -17.66
N CYS A 208 -2.49 -23.85 -18.99
CA CYS A 208 -2.57 -24.88 -20.00
C CYS A 208 -1.55 -26.04 -19.81
N MET A 209 -0.39 -25.77 -19.19
CA MET A 209 0.56 -26.83 -18.89
C MET A 209 -0.05 -27.88 -17.95
N ARG A 210 -0.73 -27.44 -16.90
CA ARG A 210 -1.40 -28.34 -15.96
C ARG A 210 -2.50 -29.15 -16.65
N GLU A 211 -3.31 -28.52 -17.49
CA GLU A 211 -4.37 -29.17 -18.25
C GLU A 211 -3.78 -30.19 -19.21
N TRP A 212 -2.74 -29.82 -19.96
CA TRP A 212 -2.04 -30.67 -20.90
C TRP A 212 -1.45 -31.93 -20.25
N VAL A 213 -0.89 -31.80 -19.04
CA VAL A 213 -0.36 -32.92 -18.24
C VAL A 213 -1.50 -33.82 -17.76
N LEU A 214 -2.56 -33.24 -17.18
CA LEU A 214 -3.70 -33.99 -16.65
C LEU A 214 -4.41 -34.84 -17.72
N GLU A 215 -4.56 -34.31 -18.94
CA GLU A 215 -5.13 -35.05 -20.07
C GLU A 215 -4.32 -36.29 -20.45
N ARG A 216 -3.01 -36.30 -20.19
CA ARG A 216 -2.10 -37.41 -20.62
C ARG A 216 -1.77 -38.38 -19.49
N VAL A 217 -1.81 -37.95 -18.26
CA VAL A 217 -1.51 -38.79 -17.08
C VAL A 217 -2.81 -39.41 -16.51
N GLY A 218 -3.97 -38.83 -16.82
CA GLY A 218 -5.26 -39.28 -16.28
C GLY A 218 -5.40 -39.08 -14.78
N ASP A 219 -6.34 -39.79 -14.18
CA ASP A 219 -6.64 -39.71 -12.73
C ASP A 219 -5.63 -40.44 -11.82
N GLU A 220 -4.43 -40.76 -12.31
CA GLU A 220 -3.37 -41.46 -11.55
C GLU A 220 -2.47 -40.54 -10.72
N LEU A 221 -2.82 -39.25 -10.61
CA LEU A 221 -2.24 -38.26 -9.70
C LEU A 221 -3.31 -37.83 -8.71
#